data_58089c51cc186d1ff1244401a5efa5ef
#
_entry.id   58089c51cc186d1ff1244401a5efa5ef
#
_cell.length_a   1.000
_cell.length_b   1.000
_cell.length_c   1.000
_cell.angle_alpha   90.00
_cell.angle_beta   90.00
_cell.angle_gamma   90.00
#
_symmetry.space_group_name_H-M   'P 1'
#
loop_
_entity.id
_entity.type
_entity.pdbx_description
1 polymer ?
#
loop_
_entity_poly.entity_id
_entity_poly.type
_entity_poly.pdbx_seq_one_letter_code
_entity_poly.pdbx_strand_id
1 'polypeptide(L)'
;MIKDIVKNLKISSTLRINEISKDLESKGEKIFKFGFGQSPFEIPENIVLELKNNANKNNYLPMQGLLDLRNEIAKYSNKIKNYNYKHENILVGPGSKELMFLLNLAFEGEIILPTPSWVSYEPQGILANNKIHKVETLAEKNWFPSAESIESIVLKNKNTNYLLFINSPNNPSGQICENLEEIANTVNKYNITVL
;
A
#
# COMPACT_ATOMS: atom_id res chain seq x y z
N MET A 1 -9.36 26.33 10.81
CA MET A 1 -10.29 25.22 11.19
C MET A 1 -9.82 23.93 10.53
N ILE A 2 -9.86 22.79 11.28
CA ILE A 2 -9.49 21.45 10.77
C ILE A 2 -10.79 20.74 10.38
N LYS A 3 -10.78 20.01 9.24
CA LYS A 3 -11.94 19.23 8.78
C LYS A 3 -12.32 18.16 9.83
N ASP A 4 -13.60 17.92 10.03
CA ASP A 4 -14.08 16.94 11.02
C ASP A 4 -13.65 15.51 10.68
N ILE A 5 -13.53 15.17 9.40
CA ILE A 5 -12.98 13.90 8.95
C ILE A 5 -11.55 13.66 9.50
N VAL A 6 -10.74 14.71 9.63
CA VAL A 6 -9.37 14.60 10.19
C VAL A 6 -9.39 14.46 11.71
N LYS A 7 -10.30 15.18 12.40
CA LYS A 7 -10.44 15.10 13.87
C LYS A 7 -10.86 13.70 14.32
N ASN A 8 -11.64 13.00 13.51
CA ASN A 8 -12.18 11.68 13.82
C ASN A 8 -11.24 10.51 13.45
N LEU A 9 -10.09 10.79 12.83
CA LEU A 9 -9.08 9.76 12.54
C LEU A 9 -8.46 9.26 13.83
N LYS A 10 -8.39 7.92 13.94
CA LYS A 10 -7.68 7.28 15.04
C LYS A 10 -6.17 7.40 14.87
N ILE A 11 -5.46 7.54 15.99
CA ILE A 11 -3.99 7.46 16.00
C ILE A 11 -3.56 6.08 15.48
N SER A 12 -2.51 6.05 14.66
CA SER A 12 -1.94 4.81 14.13
C SER A 12 -1.59 3.86 15.29
N SER A 13 -2.13 2.65 15.26
CA SER A 13 -1.86 1.62 16.25
C SER A 13 -0.37 1.26 16.36
N THR A 14 0.36 1.31 15.26
CA THR A 14 1.81 1.05 15.24
C THR A 14 2.60 2.14 15.96
N LEU A 15 2.23 3.42 15.80
CA LEU A 15 2.84 4.52 16.55
C LEU A 15 2.55 4.39 18.04
N ARG A 16 1.30 4.10 18.40
CA ARG A 16 0.90 3.92 19.80
C ARG A 16 1.64 2.75 20.48
N ILE A 17 1.78 1.61 19.78
CA ILE A 17 2.55 0.46 20.29
C ILE A 17 4.02 0.85 20.55
N ASN A 18 4.62 1.63 19.63
CA ASN A 18 6.00 2.08 19.80
C ASN A 18 6.16 3.03 21.01
N GLU A 19 5.22 3.95 21.22
CA GLU A 19 5.22 4.84 22.39
C GLU A 19 5.08 4.06 23.70
N ILE A 20 4.14 3.11 23.77
CA ILE A 20 3.97 2.22 24.92
C ILE A 20 5.24 1.40 25.18
N SER A 21 5.85 0.85 24.13
CA SER A 21 7.10 0.09 24.24
C SER A 21 8.24 0.91 24.85
N LYS A 22 8.39 2.16 24.39
CA LYS A 22 9.40 3.08 24.95
C LYS A 22 9.14 3.44 26.42
N ASP A 23 7.87 3.65 26.79
CA ASP A 23 7.50 3.94 28.18
C ASP A 23 7.81 2.75 29.11
N LEU A 24 7.48 1.53 28.70
CA LEU A 24 7.79 0.32 29.45
C LEU A 24 9.30 0.08 29.58
N GLU A 25 10.06 0.29 28.49
CA GLU A 25 11.55 0.21 28.56
C GLU A 25 12.13 1.25 29.53
N SER A 26 11.59 2.46 29.57
CA SER A 26 12.04 3.49 30.52
C SER A 26 11.78 3.11 31.97
N LYS A 27 10.84 2.21 32.22
CA LYS A 27 10.52 1.63 33.55
C LYS A 27 11.34 0.38 33.87
N GLY A 28 12.28 -0.01 33.01
CA GLY A 28 13.15 -1.17 33.20
C GLY A 28 12.60 -2.50 32.69
N GLU A 29 11.44 -2.47 31.99
CA GLU A 29 10.86 -3.69 31.43
C GLU A 29 11.62 -4.14 30.16
N LYS A 30 11.82 -5.45 30.02
CA LYS A 30 12.43 -6.04 28.82
C LYS A 30 11.37 -6.20 27.73
N ILE A 31 11.44 -5.39 26.68
CA ILE A 31 10.45 -5.38 25.59
C ILE A 31 11.06 -5.95 24.30
N PHE A 32 10.34 -6.87 23.66
CA PHE A 32 10.63 -7.37 22.32
C PHE A 32 9.75 -6.62 21.31
N LYS A 33 10.36 -5.75 20.50
CA LYS A 33 9.65 -4.85 19.59
C LYS A 33 9.37 -5.52 18.24
N PHE A 34 8.12 -5.85 17.98
CA PHE A 34 7.63 -6.37 16.70
C PHE A 34 6.63 -5.40 15.99
N GLY A 35 6.55 -4.15 16.47
CA GLY A 35 5.57 -3.18 15.99
C GLY A 35 5.93 -2.50 14.67
N PHE A 36 7.22 -2.47 14.29
CA PHE A 36 7.68 -1.90 13.03
C PHE A 36 8.42 -2.94 12.19
N GLY A 37 8.07 -3.02 10.91
CA GLY A 37 8.80 -3.78 9.90
C GLY A 37 10.02 -3.02 9.39
N GLN A 38 10.91 -2.59 10.29
CA GLN A 38 12.15 -1.93 9.92
C GLN A 38 13.23 -2.97 9.62
N SER A 39 13.94 -2.80 8.49
CA SER A 39 15.07 -3.66 8.15
C SER A 39 16.15 -3.58 9.23
N PRO A 40 16.65 -4.72 9.74
CA PRO A 40 17.78 -4.73 10.68
C PRO A 40 19.13 -4.59 9.98
N PHE A 41 19.16 -4.65 8.65
CA PHE A 41 20.39 -4.57 7.86
C PHE A 41 20.76 -3.11 7.58
N GLU A 42 22.05 -2.83 7.57
CA GLU A 42 22.59 -1.54 7.16
C GLU A 42 22.32 -1.28 5.68
N ILE A 43 22.30 0.01 5.30
CA ILE A 43 22.20 0.40 3.90
C ILE A 43 23.51 -0.01 3.21
N PRO A 44 23.47 -0.68 2.04
CA PRO A 44 24.69 -1.04 1.31
C PRO A 44 25.59 0.17 1.04
N GLU A 45 26.90 0.00 1.22
CA GLU A 45 27.87 1.11 1.18
C GLU A 45 27.88 1.85 -0.17
N ASN A 46 27.69 1.13 -1.27
CA ASN A 46 27.58 1.75 -2.59
C ASN A 46 26.38 2.72 -2.70
N ILE A 47 25.26 2.43 -2.06
CA ILE A 47 24.09 3.32 -2.01
C ILE A 47 24.41 4.56 -1.17
N VAL A 48 25.07 4.38 -0.02
CA VAL A 48 25.50 5.49 0.85
C VAL A 48 26.48 6.40 0.10
N LEU A 49 27.43 5.82 -0.65
CA LEU A 49 28.40 6.56 -1.43
C LEU A 49 27.74 7.36 -2.55
N GLU A 50 26.80 6.78 -3.28
CA GLU A 50 26.05 7.47 -4.33
C GLU A 50 25.22 8.64 -3.77
N LEU A 51 24.59 8.48 -2.60
CA LEU A 51 23.91 9.59 -1.94
C LEU A 51 24.87 10.73 -1.61
N LYS A 52 26.06 10.41 -1.05
CA LYS A 52 27.09 11.42 -0.73
C LYS A 52 27.57 12.15 -2.00
N ASN A 53 27.83 11.43 -3.09
CA ASN A 53 28.32 11.97 -4.35
C ASN A 53 27.30 12.88 -5.06
N ASN A 54 26.01 12.72 -4.74
CA ASN A 54 24.93 13.46 -5.40
C ASN A 54 24.19 14.42 -4.44
N ALA A 55 24.63 14.54 -3.19
CA ALA A 55 23.96 15.34 -2.16
C ALA A 55 23.90 16.86 -2.50
N ASN A 56 24.79 17.34 -3.36
CA ASN A 56 24.81 18.75 -3.80
C ASN A 56 23.93 19.04 -5.03
N LYS A 57 23.29 18.04 -5.60
CA LYS A 57 22.38 18.23 -6.75
C LYS A 57 21.05 18.75 -6.23
N ASN A 58 20.69 19.97 -6.64
CA ASN A 58 19.51 20.69 -6.16
C ASN A 58 18.50 21.03 -7.25
N ASN A 59 18.62 20.43 -8.43
CA ASN A 59 17.73 20.68 -9.55
C ASN A 59 16.34 20.06 -9.29
N TYR A 60 15.30 20.76 -9.78
CA TYR A 60 13.97 20.13 -9.83
C TYR A 60 13.99 18.90 -10.73
N LEU A 61 13.33 17.87 -10.27
CA LEU A 61 13.16 16.61 -11.02
C LEU A 61 11.88 16.65 -11.86
N PRO A 62 11.81 15.85 -12.94
CA PRO A 62 10.55 15.61 -13.62
C PRO A 62 9.50 15.06 -12.64
N MET A 63 8.24 15.48 -12.82
CA MET A 63 7.13 15.09 -11.94
C MET A 63 6.98 13.56 -11.79
N GLN A 64 7.28 12.81 -12.84
CA GLN A 64 7.22 11.34 -12.84
C GLN A 64 8.48 10.69 -12.23
N GLY A 65 9.50 11.45 -11.86
CA GLY A 65 10.80 10.98 -11.42
C GLY A 65 11.87 10.94 -12.53
N LEU A 66 13.11 10.71 -12.15
CA LEU A 66 14.26 10.65 -13.07
C LEU A 66 14.02 9.61 -14.15
N LEU A 67 14.24 9.99 -15.42
CA LEU A 67 14.05 9.11 -16.57
C LEU A 67 14.91 7.84 -16.48
N ASP A 68 16.18 8.00 -16.11
CA ASP A 68 17.10 6.86 -15.99
C ASP A 68 16.64 5.89 -14.92
N LEU A 69 16.18 6.37 -13.76
CA LEU A 69 15.63 5.53 -12.71
C LEU A 69 14.37 4.79 -13.18
N ARG A 70 13.46 5.47 -13.87
CA ARG A 70 12.25 4.84 -14.42
C ARG A 70 12.58 3.77 -15.48
N ASN A 71 13.58 4.01 -16.33
CA ASN A 71 14.06 3.02 -17.28
C ASN A 71 14.62 1.79 -16.57
N GLU A 72 15.45 1.96 -15.53
CA GLU A 72 16.03 0.84 -14.79
C GLU A 72 14.96 0.06 -14.00
N ILE A 73 13.97 0.74 -13.42
CA ILE A 73 12.82 0.06 -12.76
C ILE A 73 12.05 -0.78 -13.78
N ALA A 74 11.76 -0.23 -14.96
CA ALA A 74 11.06 -0.98 -16.02
C ALA A 74 11.85 -2.21 -16.46
N LYS A 75 13.17 -2.08 -16.72
CA LYS A 75 14.05 -3.20 -17.06
C LYS A 75 14.07 -4.28 -15.98
N TYR A 76 14.22 -3.87 -14.71
CA TYR A 76 14.22 -4.78 -13.57
C TYR A 76 12.91 -5.54 -13.45
N SER A 77 11.78 -4.84 -13.54
CA SER A 77 10.45 -5.45 -13.44
C SER A 77 10.20 -6.45 -14.57
N ASN A 78 10.58 -6.11 -15.80
CA ASN A 78 10.45 -6.99 -16.95
C ASN A 78 11.31 -8.25 -16.82
N LYS A 79 12.53 -8.13 -16.27
CA LYS A 79 13.41 -9.27 -16.02
C LYS A 79 12.85 -10.27 -15.00
N ILE A 80 12.22 -9.76 -13.93
CA ILE A 80 11.73 -10.61 -12.82
C ILE A 80 10.39 -11.26 -13.15
N LYS A 81 9.48 -10.53 -13.79
CA LYS A 81 8.07 -10.92 -13.91
C LYS A 81 7.63 -11.14 -15.36
N ASN A 82 8.53 -11.04 -16.32
CA ASN A 82 8.22 -11.14 -17.75
C ASN A 82 7.13 -10.15 -18.20
N TYR A 83 7.12 -8.95 -17.61
CA TYR A 83 6.27 -7.85 -18.03
C TYR A 83 6.84 -7.16 -19.27
N ASN A 84 6.07 -6.26 -19.86
CA ASN A 84 6.53 -5.39 -20.96
C ASN A 84 6.33 -3.92 -20.59
N TYR A 85 6.89 -3.53 -19.45
CA TYR A 85 6.83 -2.14 -18.98
C TYR A 85 7.86 -1.27 -19.67
N LYS A 86 7.49 -0.03 -19.92
CA LYS A 86 8.35 1.06 -20.37
C LYS A 86 8.41 2.12 -19.26
N HIS A 87 9.31 3.09 -19.40
CA HIS A 87 9.43 4.18 -18.43
C HIS A 87 8.15 4.99 -18.25
N GLU A 88 7.27 5.05 -19.25
CA GLU A 88 5.97 5.71 -19.17
C GLU A 88 5.01 5.03 -18.19
N ASN A 89 5.20 3.75 -17.91
CA ASN A 89 4.42 2.98 -16.95
C ASN A 89 4.94 3.14 -15.51
N ILE A 90 6.02 3.90 -15.30
CA ILE A 90 6.66 4.05 -14.00
C ILE A 90 6.47 5.47 -13.48
N LEU A 91 5.97 5.57 -12.26
CA LEU A 91 5.91 6.80 -11.47
C LEU A 91 6.74 6.60 -10.21
N VAL A 92 7.66 7.54 -9.93
CA VAL A 92 8.51 7.53 -8.74
C VAL A 92 8.04 8.64 -7.79
N GLY A 93 7.86 8.29 -6.53
CA GLY A 93 7.48 9.23 -5.47
C GLY A 93 8.20 8.90 -4.16
N PRO A 94 8.01 9.70 -3.11
CA PRO A 94 8.66 9.51 -1.81
C PRO A 94 8.02 8.34 -1.00
N GLY A 95 7.93 7.20 -1.65
CA GLY A 95 7.39 5.96 -1.11
C GLY A 95 5.96 5.65 -1.55
N SER A 96 5.63 4.35 -1.55
CA SER A 96 4.32 3.83 -1.96
C SER A 96 3.14 4.43 -1.18
N LYS A 97 3.36 4.81 0.07
CA LYS A 97 2.32 5.40 0.93
C LYS A 97 1.74 6.68 0.33
N GLU A 98 2.60 7.57 -0.17
CA GLU A 98 2.16 8.81 -0.81
C GLU A 98 1.51 8.53 -2.16
N LEU A 99 2.12 7.67 -2.98
CA LEU A 99 1.58 7.31 -4.29
C LEU A 99 0.17 6.69 -4.19
N MET A 100 -0.05 5.82 -3.20
CA MET A 100 -1.38 5.25 -2.94
C MET A 100 -2.39 6.31 -2.49
N PHE A 101 -1.96 7.29 -1.68
CA PHE A 101 -2.83 8.39 -1.29
C PHE A 101 -3.22 9.26 -2.48
N LEU A 102 -2.28 9.59 -3.35
CA LEU A 102 -2.55 10.33 -4.59
C LEU A 102 -3.50 9.56 -5.52
N LEU A 103 -3.34 8.23 -5.61
CA LEU A 103 -4.25 7.39 -6.36
C LEU A 103 -5.67 7.43 -5.76
N ASN A 104 -5.82 7.33 -4.44
CA ASN A 104 -7.12 7.45 -3.78
C ASN A 104 -7.78 8.81 -4.05
N LEU A 105 -7.00 9.89 -4.07
CA LEU A 105 -7.52 11.23 -4.39
C LEU A 105 -7.95 11.37 -5.85
N ALA A 106 -7.26 10.69 -6.77
CA ALA A 106 -7.55 10.73 -8.20
C ALA A 106 -8.66 9.76 -8.63
N PHE A 107 -8.94 8.74 -7.80
CA PHE A 107 -9.90 7.71 -8.14
C PHE A 107 -11.34 8.14 -7.82
N GLU A 108 -12.20 8.09 -8.82
CA GLU A 108 -13.63 8.32 -8.66
C GLU A 108 -14.38 6.99 -8.53
N GLY A 109 -14.76 6.64 -7.29
CA GLY A 109 -15.44 5.37 -7.02
C GLY A 109 -15.41 4.97 -5.54
N GLU A 110 -15.66 3.69 -5.30
CA GLU A 110 -15.68 3.08 -3.97
C GLU A 110 -14.52 2.10 -3.81
N ILE A 111 -14.01 1.96 -2.59
CA ILE A 111 -12.87 1.08 -2.27
C ILE A 111 -13.38 -0.24 -1.72
N ILE A 112 -12.85 -1.36 -2.22
CA ILE A 112 -13.00 -2.70 -1.63
C ILE A 112 -11.70 -3.00 -0.88
N LEU A 113 -11.79 -3.12 0.44
CA LEU A 113 -10.64 -3.28 1.33
C LEU A 113 -10.75 -4.59 2.11
N PRO A 114 -9.99 -5.64 1.74
CA PRO A 114 -9.85 -6.84 2.56
C PRO A 114 -9.24 -6.52 3.93
N THR A 115 -9.72 -7.18 4.98
CA THR A 115 -9.25 -6.99 6.35
C THR A 115 -8.94 -8.33 7.00
N PRO A 116 -7.78 -8.47 7.73
CA PRO A 116 -6.85 -7.40 8.13
C PRO A 116 -6.00 -6.89 6.96
N SER A 117 -5.64 -5.60 7.02
CA SER A 117 -4.81 -4.93 6.02
C SER A 117 -3.90 -3.88 6.66
N TRP A 118 -2.97 -3.36 5.88
CA TRP A 118 -2.07 -2.31 6.36
C TRP A 118 -2.86 -1.10 6.86
N VAL A 119 -2.50 -0.64 8.05
CA VAL A 119 -3.20 0.42 8.81
C VAL A 119 -3.35 1.75 8.07
N SER A 120 -2.64 1.98 6.97
CA SER A 120 -2.72 3.22 6.20
C SER A 120 -3.80 3.21 5.12
N TYR A 121 -4.27 2.06 4.65
CA TYR A 121 -5.21 1.99 3.53
C TYR A 121 -6.55 2.66 3.87
N GLU A 122 -7.17 2.27 4.97
CA GLU A 122 -8.47 2.83 5.38
C GLU A 122 -8.41 4.34 5.63
N PRO A 123 -7.46 4.88 6.43
CA PRO A 123 -7.37 6.32 6.65
C PRO A 123 -7.14 7.13 5.38
N GLN A 124 -6.37 6.60 4.42
CA GLN A 124 -6.16 7.27 3.14
C GLN A 124 -7.43 7.36 2.31
N GLY A 125 -8.18 6.27 2.21
CA GLY A 125 -9.46 6.27 1.51
C GLY A 125 -10.48 7.21 2.16
N ILE A 126 -10.55 7.22 3.51
CA ILE A 126 -11.40 8.15 4.27
C ILE A 126 -11.02 9.62 3.96
N LEU A 127 -9.72 9.96 4.01
CA LEU A 127 -9.24 11.31 3.74
C LEU A 127 -9.51 11.75 2.29
N ALA A 128 -9.47 10.82 1.34
CA ALA A 128 -9.82 11.03 -0.05
C ALA A 128 -11.34 11.09 -0.29
N ASN A 129 -12.15 10.91 0.77
CA ASN A 129 -13.60 10.88 0.71
C ASN A 129 -14.17 9.72 -0.13
N ASN A 130 -13.43 8.62 -0.28
CA ASN A 130 -13.93 7.41 -0.90
C ASN A 130 -14.76 6.60 0.11
N LYS A 131 -15.87 6.03 -0.35
CA LYS A 131 -16.60 5.05 0.45
C LYS A 131 -15.86 3.72 0.47
N ILE A 132 -15.71 3.12 1.66
CA ILE A 132 -14.92 1.90 1.86
C ILE A 132 -15.84 0.74 2.23
N HIS A 133 -15.74 -0.35 1.48
CA HIS A 133 -16.34 -1.63 1.77
C HIS A 133 -15.28 -2.56 2.35
N LYS A 134 -15.37 -2.83 3.63
CA LYS A 134 -14.49 -3.81 4.28
C LYS A 134 -14.99 -5.22 3.95
N VAL A 135 -14.05 -6.06 3.51
CA VAL A 135 -14.25 -7.49 3.32
C VAL A 135 -13.52 -8.22 4.43
N GLU A 136 -14.27 -8.79 5.36
CA GLU A 136 -13.67 -9.65 6.38
C GLU A 136 -13.12 -10.91 5.71
N THR A 137 -11.87 -11.22 6.02
CA THR A 137 -11.19 -12.41 5.50
C THR A 137 -10.82 -13.35 6.66
N LEU A 138 -10.60 -14.61 6.34
CA LEU A 138 -10.39 -15.67 7.32
C LEU A 138 -8.99 -16.26 7.20
N ALA A 139 -8.45 -16.76 8.30
CA ALA A 139 -7.15 -17.42 8.37
C ALA A 139 -7.09 -18.64 7.43
N GLU A 140 -8.17 -19.39 7.34
CA GLU A 140 -8.32 -20.57 6.48
C GLU A 140 -8.31 -20.23 4.98
N LYS A 141 -8.46 -18.95 4.64
CA LYS A 141 -8.36 -18.39 3.28
C LYS A 141 -7.11 -17.52 3.13
N ASN A 142 -6.09 -17.75 3.93
CA ASN A 142 -4.83 -16.99 3.92
C ASN A 142 -5.00 -15.47 4.02
N TRP A 143 -6.11 -15.01 4.63
CA TRP A 143 -6.45 -13.58 4.77
C TRP A 143 -6.64 -12.86 3.42
N PHE A 144 -7.17 -13.58 2.41
CA PHE A 144 -7.56 -12.99 1.12
C PHE A 144 -9.06 -13.10 0.89
N PRO A 145 -9.66 -12.16 0.15
CA PRO A 145 -11.08 -12.20 -0.18
C PRO A 145 -11.37 -13.33 -1.18
N SER A 146 -12.56 -13.90 -1.12
CA SER A 146 -13.07 -14.77 -2.17
C SER A 146 -13.72 -13.95 -3.30
N ALA A 147 -13.86 -14.56 -4.48
CA ALA A 147 -14.59 -13.96 -5.60
C ALA A 147 -16.02 -13.57 -5.21
N GLU A 148 -16.72 -14.42 -4.47
CA GLU A 148 -18.09 -14.17 -4.04
C GLU A 148 -18.19 -12.96 -3.10
N SER A 149 -17.20 -12.78 -2.20
CA SER A 149 -17.18 -11.64 -1.29
C SER A 149 -17.02 -10.31 -2.04
N ILE A 150 -16.16 -10.27 -3.06
CA ILE A 150 -15.98 -9.13 -3.96
C ILE A 150 -17.26 -8.89 -4.78
N GLU A 151 -17.77 -9.93 -5.43
CA GLU A 151 -18.98 -9.88 -6.25
C GLU A 151 -20.19 -9.36 -5.46
N SER A 152 -20.35 -9.80 -4.22
CA SER A 152 -21.45 -9.37 -3.34
C SER A 152 -21.48 -7.86 -3.09
N ILE A 153 -20.34 -7.19 -3.15
CA ILE A 153 -20.23 -5.73 -3.01
C ILE A 153 -20.61 -5.06 -4.32
N VAL A 154 -20.00 -5.51 -5.43
CA VAL A 154 -20.20 -4.91 -6.75
C VAL A 154 -21.65 -5.02 -7.20
N LEU A 155 -22.32 -6.14 -6.90
CA LEU A 155 -23.72 -6.36 -7.28
C LEU A 155 -24.70 -5.44 -6.55
N LYS A 156 -24.32 -4.85 -5.41
CA LYS A 156 -25.17 -3.87 -4.69
C LYS A 156 -25.24 -2.53 -5.39
N ASN A 157 -24.19 -2.13 -6.12
CA ASN A 157 -24.16 -0.91 -6.89
C ASN A 157 -23.30 -1.07 -8.15
N LYS A 158 -23.92 -1.47 -9.24
CA LYS A 158 -23.25 -1.71 -10.54
C LYS A 158 -22.88 -0.43 -11.30
N ASN A 159 -23.33 0.73 -10.83
CA ASN A 159 -23.16 2.01 -11.51
C ASN A 159 -22.01 2.84 -10.93
N THR A 160 -21.13 2.23 -10.16
CA THR A 160 -19.94 2.89 -9.61
C THR A 160 -18.67 2.13 -10.00
N ASN A 161 -17.53 2.84 -10.00
CA ASN A 161 -16.23 2.21 -10.15
C ASN A 161 -15.75 1.65 -8.81
N TYR A 162 -14.97 0.59 -8.86
CA TYR A 162 -14.37 -0.01 -7.66
C TYR A 162 -12.86 -0.07 -7.76
N LEU A 163 -12.18 0.22 -6.64
CA LEU A 163 -10.75 0.01 -6.44
C LEU A 163 -10.56 -1.07 -5.39
N LEU A 164 -10.07 -2.23 -5.82
CA LEU A 164 -9.76 -3.35 -4.93
C LEU A 164 -8.30 -3.29 -4.49
N PHE A 165 -8.06 -3.32 -3.18
CA PHE A 165 -6.70 -3.45 -2.63
C PHE A 165 -6.33 -4.93 -2.48
N ILE A 166 -5.20 -5.33 -3.11
CA ILE A 166 -4.60 -6.66 -2.96
C ILE A 166 -3.12 -6.51 -2.66
N ASN A 167 -2.70 -6.95 -1.50
CA ASN A 167 -1.30 -6.92 -1.07
C ASN A 167 -0.79 -8.34 -0.83
N SER A 168 0.12 -8.83 -1.69
CA SER A 168 0.68 -10.18 -1.59
C SER A 168 2.21 -10.15 -1.74
N PRO A 169 3.01 -10.57 -0.75
CA PRO A 169 2.58 -11.03 0.59
C PRO A 169 1.81 -9.96 1.36
N ASN A 170 0.76 -10.36 2.08
CA ASN A 170 -0.13 -9.43 2.78
C ASN A 170 0.53 -8.81 4.02
N ASN A 171 0.37 -7.52 4.21
CA ASN A 171 0.65 -6.84 5.47
C ASN A 171 -0.69 -6.61 6.21
N PRO A 172 -0.93 -7.24 7.41
CA PRO A 172 0.09 -7.75 8.33
C PRO A 172 0.30 -9.28 8.37
N SER A 173 -0.49 -10.10 7.65
CA SER A 173 -0.50 -11.55 7.85
C SER A 173 0.74 -12.29 7.33
N GLY A 174 1.48 -11.68 6.38
CA GLY A 174 2.61 -12.31 5.70
C GLY A 174 2.22 -13.39 4.68
N GLN A 175 0.93 -13.67 4.52
CA GLN A 175 0.43 -14.71 3.64
C GLN A 175 0.46 -14.30 2.16
N ILE A 176 0.59 -15.30 1.28
CA ILE A 176 0.56 -15.15 -0.17
C ILE A 176 -0.85 -15.46 -0.69
N CYS A 177 -1.30 -14.69 -1.68
CA CYS A 177 -2.59 -14.90 -2.33
C CYS A 177 -2.53 -16.14 -3.23
N GLU A 178 -3.20 -17.22 -2.84
CA GLU A 178 -3.25 -18.47 -3.60
C GLU A 178 -4.41 -18.50 -4.61
N ASN A 179 -5.46 -17.70 -4.37
CA ASN A 179 -6.64 -17.60 -5.25
C ASN A 179 -6.61 -16.40 -6.20
N LEU A 180 -5.41 -15.94 -6.59
CA LEU A 180 -5.23 -14.75 -7.41
C LEU A 180 -5.94 -14.85 -8.77
N GLU A 181 -5.97 -16.04 -9.39
CA GLU A 181 -6.65 -16.27 -10.67
C GLU A 181 -8.17 -16.09 -10.55
N GLU A 182 -8.77 -16.61 -9.48
CA GLU A 182 -10.19 -16.44 -9.18
C GLU A 182 -10.55 -14.98 -8.98
N ILE A 183 -9.74 -14.25 -8.20
CA ILE A 183 -9.89 -12.79 -8.00
C ILE A 183 -9.74 -12.06 -9.33
N ALA A 184 -8.74 -12.40 -10.15
CA ALA A 184 -8.52 -11.76 -11.45
C ALA A 184 -9.70 -11.95 -12.41
N ASN A 185 -10.30 -13.15 -12.44
CA ASN A 185 -11.49 -13.42 -13.23
C ASN A 185 -12.67 -12.53 -12.80
N THR A 186 -12.86 -12.37 -11.50
CA THR A 186 -13.91 -11.49 -10.94
C THR A 186 -13.64 -10.01 -11.26
N VAL A 187 -12.41 -9.58 -11.10
CA VAL A 187 -11.95 -8.23 -11.43
C VAL A 187 -12.22 -7.90 -12.89
N ASN A 188 -11.85 -8.80 -13.81
CA ASN A 188 -12.10 -8.63 -15.24
C ASN A 188 -13.59 -8.63 -15.58
N LYS A 189 -14.37 -9.54 -14.97
CA LYS A 189 -15.83 -9.64 -15.18
C LYS A 189 -16.56 -8.34 -14.84
N TYR A 190 -16.12 -7.64 -13.81
CA TYR A 190 -16.78 -6.43 -13.29
C TYR A 190 -16.01 -5.14 -13.57
N ASN A 191 -14.93 -5.20 -14.33
CA ASN A 191 -14.06 -4.07 -14.66
C ASN A 191 -13.60 -3.29 -13.39
N ILE A 192 -13.12 -4.03 -12.38
CA ILE A 192 -12.61 -3.48 -11.13
C ILE A 192 -11.16 -3.05 -11.33
N THR A 193 -10.79 -1.85 -10.86
CA THR A 193 -9.39 -1.44 -10.79
C THR A 193 -8.73 -2.12 -9.59
N VAL A 194 -7.50 -2.61 -9.74
CA VAL A 194 -6.74 -3.26 -8.65
C VAL A 194 -5.50 -2.45 -8.31
N LEU A 195 -5.24 -2.29 -7.02
CA LEU A 195 -4.04 -1.71 -6.45
C LEU A 195 -3.33 -2.74 -5.58
#